data_226a63ce8f533f24ee4c7ed2641498f9
#
_entry.id   226a63ce8f533f24ee4c7ed2641498f9
#
_cell.length_a   1.000
_cell.length_b   1.000
_cell.length_c   1.000
_cell.angle_alpha   90.00
_cell.angle_beta   90.00
_cell.angle_gamma   90.00
#
_symmetry.space_group_name_H-M   'P 1'
#
loop_
_entity.id
_entity.type
_entity.pdbx_description
1 polymer ?
#
loop_
_entity_poly.entity_id
_entity_poly.type
_entity_poly.pdbx_seq_one_letter_code
_entity_poly.pdbx_strand_id
1 'polypeptide(L)'
;MNNFWQKDRIAQIHVELSNFCNAACPMCPRYFNGSEIVRPDLELTQITFELFESWFPKSIIEKVNQWVFCGTVGDPMMAKDVVIICEHIYSINPKTHITFNTNGGVRSEKDWTRLGELSRDHDRRLRIIFSIDGLEDTNHLYRRNVKWDVLMRNVKAYIAAGGNADWDFLIFKHNEHQIEEAQKISNELGFNNFAPKKALGFEVDGGLFKFAASDKKGEFQYWLEPPVKIENRNFNIEVDAKDRIININENAVKFYKNYILEPHHEVVN
;
A
#
# COMPACT_ATOMS: atom_id res chain seq x y z
N MET A 1 20.63 19.70 24.81
CA MET A 1 19.49 18.96 24.25
C MET A 1 19.65 19.03 22.74
N ASN A 2 19.91 17.91 22.09
CA ASN A 2 20.02 17.86 20.63
C ASN A 2 18.62 18.06 20.04
N ASN A 3 18.39 19.21 19.37
CA ASN A 3 17.17 19.47 18.63
C ASN A 3 17.12 18.54 17.41
N PHE A 4 16.57 17.35 17.58
CA PHE A 4 16.35 16.38 16.48
C PHE A 4 15.40 16.90 15.40
N TRP A 5 14.59 17.93 15.67
CA TRP A 5 13.55 18.47 14.80
C TRP A 5 13.86 19.92 14.44
N GLN A 6 14.73 20.10 13.46
CA GLN A 6 14.91 21.40 12.81
C GLN A 6 14.05 21.43 11.55
N LYS A 7 13.14 22.41 11.43
CA LYS A 7 12.24 22.57 10.26
C LYS A 7 13.00 22.62 8.93
N ASP A 8 14.23 23.05 8.94
CA ASP A 8 15.13 23.18 7.78
C ASP A 8 15.71 21.83 7.31
N ARG A 9 15.54 20.77 8.09
CA ARG A 9 16.05 19.42 7.79
C ARG A 9 14.96 18.41 7.40
N ILE A 10 13.69 18.83 7.30
CA ILE A 10 12.61 17.96 6.87
C ILE A 10 12.75 17.76 5.36
N ALA A 11 13.24 16.59 4.96
CA ALA A 11 13.39 16.22 3.55
C ALA A 11 12.20 15.41 3.03
N GLN A 12 11.54 14.65 3.90
CA GLN A 12 10.42 13.78 3.55
C GLN A 12 9.29 13.91 4.56
N ILE A 13 8.05 13.91 4.07
CA ILE A 13 6.84 13.86 4.89
C ILE A 13 5.98 12.69 4.42
N HIS A 14 5.58 11.84 5.36
CA HIS A 14 4.57 10.82 5.16
C HIS A 14 3.23 11.34 5.68
N VAL A 15 2.20 11.31 4.83
CA VAL A 15 0.85 11.76 5.17
C VAL A 15 -0.15 10.69 4.83
N GLU A 16 -0.96 10.29 5.78
CA GLU A 16 -2.15 9.48 5.55
C GLU A 16 -3.34 10.41 5.24
N LEU A 17 -3.58 10.65 3.95
CA LEU A 17 -4.62 11.59 3.49
C LEU A 17 -6.03 11.15 3.87
N SER A 18 -6.23 9.85 4.06
CA SER A 18 -7.54 9.28 4.40
C SER A 18 -7.36 7.93 5.06
N ASN A 19 -8.16 7.67 6.08
CA ASN A 19 -8.30 6.33 6.63
C ASN A 19 -9.54 5.59 6.09
N PHE A 20 -10.23 6.13 5.07
CA PHE A 20 -11.19 5.37 4.28
C PHE A 20 -10.45 4.45 3.31
N CYS A 21 -11.02 3.28 3.01
CA CYS A 21 -10.54 2.36 2.00
C CYS A 21 -11.71 1.63 1.36
N ASN A 22 -11.66 1.41 0.04
CA ASN A 22 -12.64 0.60 -0.69
C ASN A 22 -12.33 -0.90 -0.60
N ALA A 23 -11.04 -1.26 -0.40
CA ALA A 23 -10.62 -2.65 -0.24
C ALA A 23 -10.89 -3.16 1.18
N ALA A 24 -11.11 -4.48 1.29
CA ALA A 24 -11.28 -5.19 2.56
C ALA A 24 -10.26 -6.33 2.68
N CYS A 25 -8.96 -5.98 2.61
CA CYS A 25 -7.87 -6.96 2.68
C CYS A 25 -7.88 -7.68 4.03
N PRO A 26 -7.89 -9.03 4.07
CA PRO A 26 -8.06 -9.76 5.33
C PRO A 26 -6.95 -9.51 6.38
N MET A 27 -5.72 -9.27 5.95
CA MET A 27 -4.60 -9.01 6.85
C MET A 27 -4.39 -7.51 7.15
N CYS A 28 -5.33 -6.64 6.73
CA CYS A 28 -5.23 -5.21 6.99
C CYS A 28 -5.66 -4.90 8.43
N PRO A 29 -4.86 -4.11 9.20
CA PRO A 29 -5.18 -3.74 10.57
C PRO A 29 -6.43 -2.86 10.70
N ARG A 30 -6.99 -2.38 9.57
CA ARG A 30 -8.28 -1.68 9.50
C ARG A 30 -9.44 -2.55 9.95
N TYR A 31 -9.35 -3.85 9.68
CA TYR A 31 -10.44 -4.79 9.88
C TYR A 31 -10.21 -5.69 11.08
N PHE A 32 -11.31 -6.08 11.71
CA PHE A 32 -11.27 -6.96 12.86
C PHE A 32 -11.09 -8.41 12.43
N ASN A 33 -9.98 -9.03 12.84
CA ASN A 33 -9.69 -10.47 12.67
C ASN A 33 -9.97 -11.05 11.26
N GLY A 34 -9.51 -10.36 10.22
CA GLY A 34 -9.65 -10.85 8.84
C GLY A 34 -11.06 -10.73 8.25
N SER A 35 -11.99 -10.11 8.97
CA SER A 35 -13.34 -9.84 8.51
C SER A 35 -13.39 -8.62 7.58
N GLU A 36 -14.61 -8.27 7.12
CA GLU A 36 -14.89 -6.99 6.48
C GLU A 36 -15.50 -5.97 7.46
N ILE A 37 -15.43 -6.24 8.75
CA ILE A 37 -15.92 -5.36 9.81
C ILE A 37 -14.80 -4.37 10.14
N VAL A 38 -15.03 -3.09 9.87
CA VAL A 38 -14.09 -2.04 10.27
C VAL A 38 -14.00 -2.00 11.78
N ARG A 39 -12.80 -1.88 12.32
CA ARG A 39 -12.56 -1.78 13.76
C ARG A 39 -13.39 -0.64 14.36
N PRO A 40 -14.13 -0.87 15.44
CA PRO A 40 -15.04 0.12 16.03
C PRO A 40 -14.28 1.30 16.68
N ASP A 41 -13.01 1.13 17.03
CA ASP A 41 -12.13 2.16 17.58
C ASP A 41 -11.51 3.08 16.51
N LEU A 42 -11.73 2.78 15.22
CA LEU A 42 -11.22 3.59 14.12
C LEU A 42 -12.22 4.68 13.74
N GLU A 43 -11.96 5.91 14.19
CA GLU A 43 -12.71 7.08 13.73
C GLU A 43 -12.34 7.40 12.28
N LEU A 44 -13.34 7.37 11.38
CA LEU A 44 -13.13 7.59 9.95
C LEU A 44 -13.00 9.07 9.64
N THR A 45 -11.86 9.44 9.03
CA THR A 45 -11.53 10.82 8.69
C THR A 45 -10.73 10.93 7.39
N GLN A 46 -10.66 12.12 6.84
CA GLN A 46 -9.79 12.46 5.71
C GLN A 46 -9.31 13.91 5.83
N ILE A 47 -8.17 14.19 5.25
CA ILE A 47 -7.59 15.51 5.16
C ILE A 47 -8.24 16.24 3.97
N THR A 48 -8.92 17.37 4.23
CA THR A 48 -9.40 18.28 3.18
C THR A 48 -8.26 19.15 2.68
N PHE A 49 -8.45 19.81 1.54
CA PHE A 49 -7.45 20.72 1.00
C PHE A 49 -7.15 21.87 1.97
N GLU A 50 -8.16 22.47 2.59
CA GLU A 50 -8.01 23.56 3.56
C GLU A 50 -7.22 23.11 4.79
N LEU A 51 -7.47 21.89 5.26
CA LEU A 51 -6.73 21.33 6.39
C LEU A 51 -5.28 21.06 6.01
N PHE A 52 -5.04 20.51 4.81
CA PHE A 52 -3.69 20.28 4.28
C PHE A 52 -2.90 21.60 4.18
N GLU A 53 -3.49 22.63 3.60
CA GLU A 53 -2.88 23.96 3.46
C GLU A 53 -2.56 24.61 4.82
N SER A 54 -3.45 24.41 5.80
CA SER A 54 -3.23 24.92 7.16
C SER A 54 -2.07 24.25 7.90
N TRP A 55 -1.86 22.95 7.66
CA TRP A 55 -0.78 22.17 8.29
C TRP A 55 0.55 22.32 7.58
N PHE A 56 0.51 22.50 6.26
CA PHE A 56 1.71 22.57 5.42
C PHE A 56 1.77 23.92 4.67
N PRO A 57 2.16 25.00 5.36
CA PRO A 57 2.31 26.31 4.72
C PRO A 57 3.40 26.27 3.65
N LYS A 58 3.37 27.23 2.73
CA LYS A 58 4.32 27.35 1.61
C LYS A 58 5.77 27.17 2.04
N SER A 59 6.17 27.75 3.17
CA SER A 59 7.55 27.65 3.70
C SER A 59 8.00 26.23 4.07
N ILE A 60 7.06 25.30 4.28
CA ILE A 60 7.35 23.87 4.47
C ILE A 60 7.39 23.18 3.11
N ILE A 61 6.36 23.38 2.25
CA ILE A 61 6.25 22.73 0.96
C ILE A 61 7.48 23.01 0.07
N GLU A 62 8.01 24.24 0.08
CA GLU A 62 9.21 24.65 -0.66
C GLU A 62 10.46 23.81 -0.32
N LYS A 63 10.52 23.25 0.90
CA LYS A 63 11.70 22.52 1.40
C LYS A 63 11.57 21.01 1.33
N VAL A 64 10.36 20.49 1.19
CA VAL A 64 10.11 19.05 1.19
C VAL A 64 10.51 18.46 -0.16
N ASN A 65 11.46 17.54 -0.13
CA ASN A 65 11.93 16.84 -1.33
C ASN A 65 11.03 15.67 -1.73
N GLN A 66 10.32 15.08 -0.75
CA GLN A 66 9.48 13.91 -1.00
C GLN A 66 8.24 13.90 -0.10
N TRP A 67 7.11 13.70 -0.73
CA TRP A 67 5.83 13.38 -0.08
C TRP A 67 5.52 11.90 -0.31
N VAL A 68 5.14 11.21 0.76
CA VAL A 68 4.67 9.82 0.69
C VAL A 68 3.22 9.79 1.14
N PHE A 69 2.33 9.49 0.23
CA PHE A 69 0.92 9.30 0.49
C PHE A 69 0.62 7.80 0.53
N CYS A 70 0.50 7.29 1.73
CA CYS A 70 0.22 5.88 2.00
C CYS A 70 -0.72 5.83 3.19
N GLY A 71 -1.51 4.80 3.31
CA GLY A 71 -2.37 4.58 4.46
C GLY A 71 -2.04 3.27 5.16
N THR A 72 -1.83 3.31 6.47
CA THR A 72 -1.73 2.11 7.30
C THR A 72 -3.09 1.40 7.38
N VAL A 73 -4.15 2.20 7.50
CA VAL A 73 -5.54 1.73 7.64
C VAL A 73 -6.49 2.32 6.61
N GLY A 74 -5.97 3.01 5.59
CA GLY A 74 -6.72 3.66 4.54
C GLY A 74 -6.09 3.52 3.16
N ASP A 75 -6.68 4.20 2.19
CA ASP A 75 -6.12 4.36 0.86
C ASP A 75 -6.11 5.86 0.51
N PRO A 76 -4.96 6.46 0.13
CA PRO A 76 -4.85 7.89 -0.13
C PRO A 76 -5.77 8.36 -1.26
N MET A 77 -6.12 7.47 -2.20
CA MET A 77 -7.04 7.79 -3.30
C MET A 77 -8.50 7.93 -2.85
N MET A 78 -8.82 7.59 -1.59
CA MET A 78 -10.13 7.87 -0.99
C MET A 78 -10.29 9.32 -0.53
N ALA A 79 -9.18 10.07 -0.32
CA ALA A 79 -9.25 11.48 0.04
C ALA A 79 -9.87 12.31 -1.10
N LYS A 80 -10.92 13.08 -0.82
CA LYS A 80 -11.66 13.84 -1.85
C LYS A 80 -10.76 14.78 -2.65
N ASP A 81 -9.84 15.41 -1.96
CA ASP A 81 -9.04 16.52 -2.48
C ASP A 81 -7.63 16.08 -2.90
N VAL A 82 -7.40 14.78 -3.09
CA VAL A 82 -6.07 14.24 -3.40
C VAL A 82 -5.43 14.88 -4.65
N VAL A 83 -6.21 15.14 -5.69
CA VAL A 83 -5.70 15.73 -6.94
C VAL A 83 -5.31 17.20 -6.71
N ILE A 84 -6.19 17.99 -6.10
CA ILE A 84 -5.91 19.42 -5.83
C ILE A 84 -4.75 19.58 -4.84
N ILE A 85 -4.57 18.67 -3.88
CA ILE A 85 -3.41 18.65 -2.99
C ILE A 85 -2.12 18.45 -3.79
N CYS A 86 -2.09 17.53 -4.76
CA CYS A 86 -0.92 17.32 -5.62
C CYS A 86 -0.64 18.56 -6.49
N GLU A 87 -1.67 19.16 -7.07
CA GLU A 87 -1.55 20.40 -7.86
C GLU A 87 -0.99 21.55 -7.02
N HIS A 88 -1.49 21.71 -5.79
CA HIS A 88 -1.03 22.72 -4.86
C HIS A 88 0.45 22.52 -4.50
N ILE A 89 0.87 21.27 -4.18
CA ILE A 89 2.27 20.96 -3.88
C ILE A 89 3.16 21.34 -5.06
N TYR A 90 2.81 20.94 -6.29
CA TYR A 90 3.59 21.23 -7.47
C TYR A 90 3.57 22.71 -7.87
N SER A 91 2.51 23.44 -7.58
CA SER A 91 2.47 24.89 -7.80
C SER A 91 3.51 25.66 -6.95
N ILE A 92 3.91 25.08 -5.80
CA ILE A 92 4.88 25.67 -4.87
C ILE A 92 6.27 25.08 -5.08
N ASN A 93 6.37 23.75 -5.19
CA ASN A 93 7.64 23.04 -5.36
C ASN A 93 7.56 22.04 -6.52
N PRO A 94 7.79 22.48 -7.76
CA PRO A 94 7.69 21.63 -8.95
C PRO A 94 8.77 20.52 -9.02
N LYS A 95 9.78 20.56 -8.13
CA LYS A 95 10.87 19.58 -8.11
C LYS A 95 10.70 18.50 -7.04
N THR A 96 9.71 18.60 -6.19
CA THR A 96 9.44 17.60 -5.15
C THR A 96 8.97 16.27 -5.76
N HIS A 97 9.23 15.18 -5.06
CA HIS A 97 8.69 13.86 -5.42
C HIS A 97 7.39 13.62 -4.64
N ILE A 98 6.40 13.05 -5.30
CA ILE A 98 5.18 12.56 -4.67
C ILE A 98 5.05 11.07 -4.97
N THR A 99 4.96 10.23 -3.93
CA THR A 99 4.79 8.79 -4.08
C THR A 99 3.51 8.35 -3.42
N PHE A 100 2.71 7.57 -4.14
CA PHE A 100 1.50 6.93 -3.62
C PHE A 100 1.69 5.43 -3.48
N ASN A 101 1.07 4.84 -2.43
CA ASN A 101 0.76 3.43 -2.36
C ASN A 101 -0.76 3.29 -2.33
N THR A 102 -1.34 2.60 -3.30
CA THR A 102 -2.79 2.49 -3.45
C THR A 102 -3.20 1.16 -4.07
N ASN A 103 -4.41 0.70 -3.76
CA ASN A 103 -5.01 -0.45 -4.44
C ASN A 103 -5.54 -0.11 -5.85
N GLY A 104 -5.60 1.16 -6.24
CA GLY A 104 -6.01 1.63 -7.56
C GLY A 104 -7.50 1.48 -7.90
N GLY A 105 -8.31 0.89 -7.04
CA GLY A 105 -9.69 0.47 -7.33
C GLY A 105 -10.76 1.55 -7.12
N VAL A 106 -10.39 2.81 -7.03
CA VAL A 106 -11.32 3.94 -6.82
C VAL A 106 -11.01 5.11 -7.74
N ARG A 107 -11.81 6.13 -7.67
CA ARG A 107 -11.74 7.36 -8.48
C ARG A 107 -12.19 7.20 -9.93
N SER A 108 -12.43 8.35 -10.56
CA SER A 108 -12.77 8.43 -11.96
C SER A 108 -11.53 8.31 -12.85
N GLU A 109 -11.73 7.86 -14.07
CA GLU A 109 -10.69 7.87 -15.10
C GLU A 109 -10.08 9.27 -15.29
N LYS A 110 -10.91 10.33 -15.18
CA LYS A 110 -10.46 11.71 -15.26
C LYS A 110 -9.44 12.07 -14.18
N ASP A 111 -9.65 11.62 -12.94
CA ASP A 111 -8.70 11.88 -11.83
C ASP A 111 -7.37 11.19 -12.08
N TRP A 112 -7.40 9.93 -12.56
CA TRP A 112 -6.19 9.17 -12.89
C TRP A 112 -5.44 9.76 -14.08
N THR A 113 -6.16 10.19 -15.12
CA THR A 113 -5.57 10.92 -16.25
C THR A 113 -4.88 12.19 -15.76
N ARG A 114 -5.55 12.96 -14.88
CA ARG A 114 -4.97 14.20 -14.34
C ARG A 114 -3.70 13.96 -13.53
N LEU A 115 -3.68 12.93 -12.70
CA LEU A 115 -2.45 12.53 -11.96
C LEU A 115 -1.33 12.08 -12.90
N GLY A 116 -1.66 11.38 -13.99
CA GLY A 116 -0.71 10.99 -15.02
C GLY A 116 -0.11 12.21 -15.75
N GLU A 117 -0.93 13.20 -16.08
CA GLU A 117 -0.48 14.49 -16.63
C GLU A 117 0.45 15.21 -15.65
N LEU A 118 0.07 15.32 -14.38
CA LEU A 118 0.93 15.91 -13.34
C LEU A 118 2.28 15.18 -13.25
N SER A 119 2.26 13.84 -13.34
CA SER A 119 3.51 13.07 -13.36
C SER A 119 4.39 13.46 -14.55
N ARG A 120 3.83 13.45 -15.77
CA ARG A 120 4.52 13.82 -17.01
C ARG A 120 5.07 15.24 -16.95
N ASP A 121 4.25 16.20 -16.53
CA ASP A 121 4.57 17.63 -16.53
C ASP A 121 5.63 18.01 -15.47
N HIS A 122 5.89 17.10 -14.51
CA HIS A 122 6.89 17.24 -13.45
C HIS A 122 7.98 16.16 -13.53
N ASP A 123 8.50 15.86 -14.71
CA ASP A 123 9.62 14.91 -14.94
C ASP A 123 9.37 13.52 -14.31
N ARG A 124 8.14 13.04 -14.30
CA ARG A 124 7.71 11.77 -13.71
C ARG A 124 7.97 11.65 -12.19
N ARG A 125 7.97 12.80 -11.48
CA ARG A 125 8.21 12.87 -10.03
C ARG A 125 6.97 12.48 -9.21
N LEU A 126 5.77 12.45 -9.80
CA LEU A 126 4.62 11.80 -9.20
C LEU A 126 4.63 10.32 -9.60
N ARG A 127 4.87 9.46 -8.60
CA ARG A 127 4.97 8.02 -8.77
C ARG A 127 3.81 7.34 -8.06
N ILE A 128 3.16 6.41 -8.71
CA ILE A 128 2.12 5.60 -8.11
C ILE A 128 2.57 4.14 -8.07
N ILE A 129 2.59 3.57 -6.86
CA ILE A 129 2.82 2.16 -6.61
C ILE A 129 1.45 1.51 -6.44
N PHE A 130 1.04 0.77 -7.46
CA PHE A 130 -0.21 0.01 -7.44
C PHE A 130 -0.01 -1.31 -6.71
N SER A 131 -0.78 -1.54 -5.67
CA SER A 131 -0.80 -2.79 -4.92
C SER A 131 -1.83 -3.74 -5.54
N ILE A 132 -1.37 -4.60 -6.46
CA ILE A 132 -2.18 -5.56 -7.21
C ILE A 132 -1.65 -6.96 -6.91
N ASP A 133 -2.43 -7.79 -6.22
CA ASP A 133 -1.95 -9.04 -5.63
C ASP A 133 -2.60 -10.26 -6.30
N GLY A 134 -2.44 -10.35 -7.59
CA GLY A 134 -2.96 -11.40 -8.46
C GLY A 134 -3.45 -10.85 -9.79
N LEU A 135 -3.98 -11.71 -10.65
CA LEU A 135 -4.68 -11.37 -11.88
C LEU A 135 -6.20 -11.26 -11.62
N GLU A 136 -7.00 -11.20 -12.66
CA GLU A 136 -8.46 -11.00 -12.58
C GLU A 136 -9.15 -12.03 -11.69
N ASP A 137 -8.71 -13.28 -11.76
CA ASP A 137 -9.26 -14.44 -11.06
C ASP A 137 -8.79 -14.59 -9.60
N THR A 138 -7.73 -13.87 -9.18
CA THR A 138 -7.15 -14.06 -7.85
C THR A 138 -6.95 -12.77 -7.04
N ASN A 139 -6.82 -11.60 -7.68
CA ASN A 139 -6.62 -10.33 -6.98
C ASN A 139 -7.68 -10.08 -5.90
N HIS A 140 -8.94 -10.45 -6.17
CA HIS A 140 -10.06 -10.28 -5.25
C HIS A 140 -9.97 -11.16 -3.99
N LEU A 141 -9.14 -12.20 -3.98
CA LEU A 141 -8.93 -13.05 -2.80
C LEU A 141 -8.17 -12.32 -1.69
N TYR A 142 -7.32 -11.37 -2.05
CA TYR A 142 -6.66 -10.50 -1.07
C TYR A 142 -7.19 -9.07 -1.10
N ARG A 143 -7.28 -8.44 -2.27
CA ARG A 143 -7.83 -7.08 -2.46
C ARG A 143 -9.36 -7.13 -2.59
N ARG A 144 -10.05 -7.69 -1.57
CA ARG A 144 -11.52 -7.81 -1.58
C ARG A 144 -12.17 -6.44 -1.83
N ASN A 145 -13.28 -6.44 -2.57
CA ASN A 145 -14.03 -5.24 -3.00
C ASN A 145 -13.31 -4.34 -4.04
N VAL A 146 -12.11 -4.69 -4.49
CA VAL A 146 -11.46 -4.05 -5.63
C VAL A 146 -11.91 -4.74 -6.91
N LYS A 147 -12.65 -4.02 -7.75
CA LYS A 147 -13.11 -4.51 -9.05
C LYS A 147 -11.99 -4.44 -10.06
N TRP A 148 -11.69 -5.57 -10.72
CA TRP A 148 -10.59 -5.69 -11.67
C TRP A 148 -10.69 -4.74 -12.86
N ASP A 149 -11.87 -4.62 -13.46
CA ASP A 149 -12.15 -3.72 -14.58
C ASP A 149 -11.90 -2.25 -14.23
N VAL A 150 -12.31 -1.83 -13.04
CA VAL A 150 -12.08 -0.48 -12.52
C VAL A 150 -10.59 -0.24 -12.28
N LEU A 151 -9.90 -1.18 -11.65
CA LEU A 151 -8.47 -1.11 -11.39
C LEU A 151 -7.69 -0.98 -12.70
N MET A 152 -7.94 -1.87 -13.67
CA MET A 152 -7.22 -1.87 -14.95
C MET A 152 -7.53 -0.63 -15.80
N ARG A 153 -8.75 -0.12 -15.77
CA ARG A 153 -9.10 1.16 -16.39
C ARG A 153 -8.27 2.30 -15.80
N ASN A 154 -8.16 2.36 -14.47
CA ASN A 154 -7.44 3.41 -13.76
C ASN A 154 -5.92 3.34 -14.02
N VAL A 155 -5.34 2.15 -13.98
CA VAL A 155 -3.93 1.90 -14.34
C VAL A 155 -3.64 2.41 -15.76
N LYS A 156 -4.46 1.98 -16.72
CA LYS A 156 -4.29 2.37 -18.14
C LYS A 156 -4.43 3.88 -18.33
N ALA A 157 -5.41 4.53 -17.70
CA ALA A 157 -5.60 5.97 -17.78
C ALA A 157 -4.38 6.75 -17.24
N TYR A 158 -3.85 6.33 -16.09
CA TYR A 158 -2.67 6.94 -15.48
C TYR A 158 -1.42 6.80 -16.36
N ILE A 159 -1.14 5.58 -16.84
CA ILE A 159 0.05 5.30 -17.66
C ILE A 159 -0.07 5.99 -19.03
N ALA A 160 -1.22 5.94 -19.69
CA ALA A 160 -1.46 6.56 -20.99
C ALA A 160 -1.28 8.09 -20.94
N ALA A 161 -1.55 8.73 -19.79
CA ALA A 161 -1.33 10.16 -19.58
C ALA A 161 0.14 10.52 -19.28
N GLY A 162 1.05 9.54 -19.23
CA GLY A 162 2.48 9.71 -18.96
C GLY A 162 2.88 9.46 -17.50
N GLY A 163 2.02 8.83 -16.72
CA GLY A 163 2.23 8.51 -15.32
C GLY A 163 3.41 7.57 -15.06
N ASN A 164 4.07 7.75 -13.92
CA ASN A 164 5.15 6.92 -13.41
C ASN A 164 4.56 5.84 -12.51
N ALA A 165 4.29 4.65 -13.06
CA ALA A 165 3.62 3.55 -12.38
C ALA A 165 4.56 2.40 -12.04
N ASP A 166 4.44 1.88 -10.82
CA ASP A 166 5.04 0.62 -10.39
C ASP A 166 3.93 -0.33 -9.93
N TRP A 167 4.20 -1.62 -10.04
CA TRP A 167 3.32 -2.67 -9.57
C TRP A 167 3.98 -3.45 -8.43
N ASP A 168 3.45 -3.31 -7.21
CA ASP A 168 3.75 -4.16 -6.06
C ASP A 168 2.79 -5.37 -6.05
N PHE A 169 3.35 -6.58 -5.97
CA PHE A 169 2.60 -7.84 -5.99
C PHE A 169 2.95 -8.64 -4.73
N LEU A 170 2.02 -8.72 -3.77
CA LEU A 170 2.18 -9.60 -2.62
C LEU A 170 1.88 -11.04 -3.00
N ILE A 171 2.82 -11.92 -2.69
CA ILE A 171 2.76 -13.32 -3.07
C ILE A 171 2.13 -14.14 -1.95
N PHE A 172 1.08 -14.86 -2.32
CA PHE A 172 0.39 -15.86 -1.52
C PHE A 172 0.38 -17.18 -2.28
N LYS A 173 0.03 -18.27 -1.61
CA LYS A 173 -0.12 -19.59 -2.27
C LYS A 173 -1.11 -19.55 -3.45
N HIS A 174 -2.19 -18.75 -3.33
CA HIS A 174 -3.23 -18.69 -4.36
C HIS A 174 -2.83 -17.95 -5.63
N ASN A 175 -1.78 -17.10 -5.59
CA ASN A 175 -1.35 -16.28 -6.73
C ASN A 175 0.12 -16.49 -7.13
N GLU A 176 0.91 -17.32 -6.41
CA GLU A 176 2.33 -17.53 -6.72
C GLU A 176 2.59 -18.09 -8.12
N HIS A 177 1.63 -18.79 -8.70
CA HIS A 177 1.72 -19.33 -10.06
C HIS A 177 1.54 -18.26 -11.15
N GLN A 178 1.07 -17.06 -10.80
CA GLN A 178 0.77 -15.97 -11.73
C GLN A 178 1.91 -14.96 -11.87
N ILE A 179 3.02 -15.10 -11.14
CA ILE A 179 4.09 -14.08 -11.09
C ILE A 179 4.65 -13.80 -12.49
N GLU A 180 4.95 -14.82 -13.27
CA GLU A 180 5.53 -14.67 -14.62
C GLU A 180 4.56 -13.97 -15.56
N GLU A 181 3.28 -14.34 -15.52
CA GLU A 181 2.24 -13.72 -16.33
C GLU A 181 1.98 -12.28 -15.91
N ALA A 182 1.92 -12.00 -14.60
CA ALA A 182 1.78 -10.65 -14.06
C ALA A 182 2.97 -9.75 -14.47
N GLN A 183 4.19 -10.28 -14.45
CA GLN A 183 5.38 -9.58 -14.96
C GLN A 183 5.26 -9.22 -16.44
N LYS A 184 4.77 -10.15 -17.25
CA LYS A 184 4.55 -9.92 -18.69
C LYS A 184 3.49 -8.84 -18.91
N ILE A 185 2.34 -8.95 -18.25
CA ILE A 185 1.26 -7.95 -18.31
C ILE A 185 1.75 -6.59 -17.82
N SER A 186 2.54 -6.54 -16.76
CA SER A 186 3.15 -5.30 -16.26
C SER A 186 3.98 -4.61 -17.32
N ASN A 187 4.82 -5.35 -18.05
CA ASN A 187 5.64 -4.81 -19.13
C ASN A 187 4.77 -4.31 -20.30
N GLU A 188 3.74 -5.08 -20.70
CA GLU A 188 2.82 -4.73 -21.78
C GLU A 188 1.99 -3.47 -21.46
N LEU A 189 1.61 -3.28 -20.20
CA LEU A 189 0.88 -2.09 -19.75
C LEU A 189 1.77 -0.87 -19.60
N GLY A 190 3.11 -1.03 -19.56
CA GLY A 190 4.06 0.08 -19.42
C GLY A 190 4.38 0.47 -17.98
N PHE A 191 4.27 -0.42 -17.03
CA PHE A 191 4.81 -0.19 -15.69
C PHE A 191 6.35 -0.08 -15.74
N ASN A 192 6.92 0.80 -14.90
CA ASN A 192 8.38 0.94 -14.84
C ASN A 192 9.04 -0.18 -14.05
N ASN A 193 8.33 -0.73 -13.07
CA ASN A 193 8.83 -1.78 -12.20
C ASN A 193 7.70 -2.73 -11.79
N PHE A 194 8.02 -4.01 -11.72
CA PHE A 194 7.19 -5.05 -11.13
C PHE A 194 7.96 -5.65 -9.95
N ALA A 195 7.38 -5.58 -8.75
CA ALA A 195 8.03 -6.00 -7.52
C ALA A 195 7.23 -7.10 -6.80
N PRO A 196 7.49 -8.37 -7.09
CA PRO A 196 6.91 -9.47 -6.34
C PRO A 196 7.55 -9.51 -4.93
N LYS A 197 6.70 -9.53 -3.89
CA LYS A 197 7.10 -9.48 -2.49
C LYS A 197 6.40 -10.60 -1.73
N LYS A 198 7.13 -11.34 -0.91
CA LYS A 198 6.50 -12.31 0.01
C LYS A 198 5.53 -11.58 0.94
N ALA A 199 4.30 -12.07 1.04
CA ALA A 199 3.38 -11.57 2.04
C ALA A 199 3.90 -11.92 3.45
N LEU A 200 3.95 -10.91 4.32
CA LEU A 200 4.42 -11.05 5.70
C LEU A 200 3.24 -11.36 6.63
N GLY A 201 3.54 -11.80 7.87
CA GLY A 201 2.50 -12.02 8.89
C GLY A 201 1.97 -13.45 8.97
N PHE A 202 2.62 -14.40 8.28
CA PHE A 202 2.27 -15.82 8.36
C PHE A 202 3.14 -16.61 9.36
N GLU A 203 4.05 -15.97 10.05
CA GLU A 203 5.01 -16.62 10.94
C GLU A 203 4.78 -16.16 12.38
N VAL A 204 4.54 -17.13 13.28
CA VAL A 204 4.44 -16.91 14.73
C VAL A 204 5.19 -18.05 15.43
N ASP A 205 6.08 -17.70 16.36
CA ASP A 205 6.81 -18.63 17.22
C ASP A 205 7.51 -19.79 16.48
N GLY A 206 8.02 -19.50 15.25
CA GLY A 206 8.72 -20.49 14.43
C GLY A 206 7.80 -21.45 13.67
N GLY A 207 6.50 -21.21 13.66
CA GLY A 207 5.52 -21.93 12.85
C GLY A 207 4.87 -21.05 11.77
N LEU A 208 4.51 -21.68 10.64
CA LEU A 208 3.67 -21.05 9.63
C LEU A 208 2.19 -21.24 10.01
N PHE A 209 1.40 -20.19 9.90
CA PHE A 209 -0.05 -20.29 10.09
C PHE A 209 -0.80 -19.76 8.87
N LYS A 210 -2.08 -20.12 8.78
CA LYS A 210 -3.01 -19.61 7.77
C LYS A 210 -3.82 -18.47 8.36
N PHE A 211 -4.13 -17.47 7.55
CA PHE A 211 -4.95 -16.36 7.99
C PHE A 211 -6.39 -16.55 7.52
N ALA A 212 -7.36 -16.55 8.45
CA ALA A 212 -8.75 -16.71 8.11
C ALA A 212 -9.32 -15.42 7.51
N ALA A 213 -9.92 -15.53 6.32
CA ALA A 213 -10.71 -14.46 5.72
C ALA A 213 -12.20 -14.69 6.05
N SER A 214 -12.87 -13.67 6.60
CA SER A 214 -14.28 -13.71 6.97
C SER A 214 -15.05 -12.56 6.31
N ASP A 215 -16.35 -12.69 6.17
CA ASP A 215 -17.22 -11.68 5.57
C ASP A 215 -17.65 -10.57 6.56
N LYS A 216 -18.63 -9.74 6.15
CA LYS A 216 -19.22 -8.66 6.97
C LYS A 216 -19.95 -9.14 8.21
N LYS A 217 -20.31 -10.44 8.28
CA LYS A 217 -20.96 -11.05 9.44
C LYS A 217 -19.97 -11.77 10.33
N GLY A 218 -18.68 -11.84 9.92
CA GLY A 218 -17.65 -12.62 10.59
C GLY A 218 -17.68 -14.11 10.22
N GLU A 219 -18.48 -14.51 9.20
CA GLU A 219 -18.54 -15.89 8.75
C GLU A 219 -17.30 -16.21 7.90
N PHE A 220 -16.65 -17.34 8.23
CA PHE A 220 -15.48 -17.83 7.52
C PHE A 220 -15.75 -18.03 6.02
N GLN A 221 -14.82 -17.57 5.17
CA GLN A 221 -14.90 -17.72 3.73
C GLN A 221 -13.80 -18.63 3.17
N TYR A 222 -12.54 -18.31 3.47
CA TYR A 222 -11.37 -19.07 2.99
C TYR A 222 -10.13 -18.79 3.85
N TRP A 223 -9.11 -19.59 3.61
CA TRP A 223 -7.77 -19.39 4.20
C TRP A 223 -6.86 -18.65 3.24
N LEU A 224 -6.19 -17.62 3.71
CA LEU A 224 -4.97 -17.12 3.09
C LEU A 224 -3.81 -17.95 3.60
N GLU A 225 -3.02 -18.46 2.65
CA GLU A 225 -1.86 -19.30 2.94
C GLU A 225 -0.59 -18.62 2.43
N PRO A 226 0.56 -18.80 3.12
CA PRO A 226 1.84 -18.30 2.66
C PRO A 226 2.23 -18.97 1.33
N PRO A 227 3.09 -18.34 0.50
CA PRO A 227 3.61 -18.94 -0.71
C PRO A 227 4.50 -20.18 -0.39
N VAL A 228 4.45 -21.18 -1.27
CA VAL A 228 5.19 -22.45 -1.07
C VAL A 228 6.53 -22.47 -1.81
N LYS A 229 6.65 -21.72 -2.93
CA LYS A 229 7.73 -21.92 -3.92
C LYS A 229 8.77 -20.81 -4.02
N ILE A 230 8.78 -19.79 -3.15
CA ILE A 230 9.63 -18.62 -3.41
C ILE A 230 10.91 -18.65 -2.59
N GLU A 231 12.03 -18.79 -3.31
CA GLU A 231 13.34 -18.38 -2.84
C GLU A 231 13.37 -16.85 -2.67
N ASN A 232 13.57 -16.41 -1.44
CA ASN A 232 13.60 -15.00 -1.06
C ASN A 232 14.83 -14.28 -1.64
N ARG A 233 14.67 -13.50 -2.70
CA ARG A 233 15.77 -12.68 -3.25
C ARG A 233 16.06 -11.41 -2.46
N ASN A 234 15.16 -10.95 -1.56
CA ASN A 234 15.29 -9.65 -0.88
C ASN A 234 15.27 -9.68 0.66
N PHE A 235 15.14 -10.85 1.28
CA PHE A 235 15.30 -11.01 2.72
C PHE A 235 16.24 -12.19 2.94
N ASN A 236 17.27 -12.03 3.78
CA ASN A 236 18.15 -13.13 4.20
C ASN A 236 17.39 -14.05 5.17
N ILE A 237 16.33 -14.69 4.68
CA ILE A 237 15.58 -15.72 5.38
C ILE A 237 15.83 -17.01 4.62
N GLU A 238 16.56 -17.93 5.23
CA GLU A 238 16.75 -19.27 4.72
C GLU A 238 15.71 -20.19 5.33
N VAL A 239 15.02 -20.96 4.51
CA VAL A 239 14.09 -22.00 4.92
C VAL A 239 14.64 -23.38 4.55
N ASP A 240 14.46 -24.36 5.43
CA ASP A 240 14.84 -25.75 5.12
C ASP A 240 13.78 -26.44 4.23
N ALA A 241 14.07 -27.66 3.81
CA ALA A 241 13.18 -28.49 2.98
C ALA A 241 11.82 -28.85 3.65
N LYS A 242 11.59 -28.40 4.90
CA LYS A 242 10.35 -28.56 5.67
C LYS A 242 9.71 -27.20 5.97
N ASP A 243 10.07 -26.14 5.20
CA ASP A 243 9.60 -24.77 5.35
C ASP A 243 9.87 -24.12 6.72
N ARG A 244 10.85 -24.62 7.47
CA ARG A 244 11.28 -24.04 8.74
C ARG A 244 12.33 -22.96 8.48
N ILE A 245 12.16 -21.80 9.08
CA ILE A 245 13.14 -20.72 9.00
C ILE A 245 14.40 -21.15 9.75
N ILE A 246 15.54 -21.23 9.06
CA ILE A 246 16.84 -21.59 9.62
C ILE A 246 17.76 -20.39 9.82
N ASN A 247 17.47 -19.25 9.20
CA ASN A 247 18.23 -18.02 9.40
C ASN A 247 17.37 -16.77 9.19
N ILE A 248 17.39 -15.81 10.14
CA ILE A 248 16.75 -14.50 10.06
C ILE A 248 17.78 -13.44 10.45
N ASN A 249 17.93 -12.38 9.66
CA ASN A 249 18.78 -11.29 10.08
C ASN A 249 18.14 -10.49 11.25
N GLU A 250 18.97 -9.93 12.14
CA GLU A 250 18.54 -9.24 13.36
C GLU A 250 17.59 -8.04 13.12
N ASN A 251 17.64 -7.42 11.94
CA ASN A 251 16.78 -6.29 11.58
C ASN A 251 15.33 -6.74 11.27
N ALA A 252 15.15 -7.92 10.69
CA ALA A 252 13.83 -8.49 10.48
C ALA A 252 13.18 -8.86 11.82
N VAL A 253 13.93 -9.44 12.76
CA VAL A 253 13.46 -9.79 14.11
C VAL A 253 13.05 -8.56 14.91
N LYS A 254 13.79 -7.44 14.83
CA LYS A 254 13.42 -6.18 15.49
C LYS A 254 12.13 -5.57 14.95
N PHE A 255 11.94 -5.61 13.63
CA PHE A 255 10.71 -5.12 13.00
C PHE A 255 9.49 -5.93 13.46
N TYR A 256 9.60 -7.26 13.50
CA TYR A 256 8.51 -8.13 13.95
C TYR A 256 8.16 -7.95 15.43
N LYS A 257 9.13 -7.85 16.32
CA LYS A 257 8.88 -7.67 17.76
C LYS A 257 8.18 -6.36 18.07
N ASN A 258 8.48 -5.28 17.36
CA ASN A 258 7.92 -3.96 17.65
C ASN A 258 6.53 -3.71 17.03
N TYR A 259 6.11 -4.50 16.01
CA TYR A 259 4.85 -4.25 15.29
C TYR A 259 3.77 -5.31 15.49
N ILE A 260 4.12 -6.51 15.90
CA ILE A 260 3.18 -7.65 15.95
C ILE A 260 3.00 -8.23 17.36
N LEU A 261 3.94 -8.04 18.27
CA LEU A 261 3.96 -8.69 19.58
C LEU A 261 3.57 -7.81 20.78
N GLU A 262 3.04 -6.60 20.57
CA GLU A 262 2.25 -5.94 21.60
C GLU A 262 0.76 -6.06 21.27
N PRO A 263 0.10 -7.14 21.68
CA PRO A 263 -1.34 -7.16 21.68
C PRO A 263 -1.82 -6.28 22.84
N HIS A 264 -2.45 -5.17 22.54
CA HIS A 264 -3.34 -4.53 23.48
C HIS A 264 -4.57 -5.43 23.69
N HIS A 265 -4.36 -6.52 24.41
CA HIS A 265 -5.42 -7.34 24.98
C HIS A 265 -5.49 -7.05 26.46
N GLU A 266 -6.10 -5.94 26.82
CA GLU A 266 -6.86 -5.92 28.07
C GLU A 266 -8.16 -6.65 27.81
N VAL A 267 -8.20 -7.88 28.27
CA VAL A 267 -9.46 -8.62 28.45
C VAL A 267 -10.18 -7.91 29.58
N VAL A 268 -11.20 -7.11 29.25
CA VAL A 268 -12.16 -6.65 30.23
C VAL A 268 -13.06 -7.84 30.56
N ASN A 269 -12.94 -8.31 31.82
CA ASN A 269 -13.85 -9.30 32.44
C ASN A 269 -15.27 -8.74 32.56
#